data_38cd9dc638bd3d1f088a10fc223cfb82
#
_entry.id   38cd9dc638bd3d1f088a10fc223cfb82
#
_cell.length_a   1.000
_cell.length_b   1.000
_cell.length_c   1.000
_cell.angle_alpha   90.00
_cell.angle_beta   90.00
_cell.angle_gamma   90.00
#
_symmetry.space_group_name_H-M   'P 1'
#
loop_
_entity.id
_entity.type
_entity.pdbx_description
1 polymer ?
#
loop_
_entity_poly.entity_id
_entity_poly.type
_entity_poly.pdbx_seq_one_letter_code
_entity_poly.pdbx_strand_id
1 'polypeptide(L)'
;MKKNNAIPPLPDIPDKVTLSDDHQMRVKELSEKGFSPTRIVRILGLSRLQQQILLIRIDTPGDVYQEAYMGGVLARQEQMLDKLKERALTGDPDAVKAFQEYKNALHESELRYKLFGV
;
A
#
# COMPACT_ATOMS: atom_id res chain seq x y z
N MET A 1 37.21 -10.48 13.76
CA MET A 1 37.04 -10.31 13.38
C MET A 1 36.98 -10.34 12.95
N LYS A 2 36.68 -10.30 12.95
CA LYS A 2 36.47 -10.12 12.47
C LYS A 2 36.44 -10.04 11.77
N LYS A 3 36.19 -10.01 11.58
CA LYS A 3 35.95 -9.73 10.87
C LYS A 3 36.14 -9.50 10.10
N ASN A 4 36.00 -9.38 9.90
CA ASN A 4 35.93 -9.03 9.18
C ASN A 4 36.04 -8.60 8.50
N ASN A 5 36.16 -8.43 8.32
CA ASN A 5 36.09 -7.89 7.69
C ASN A 5 35.81 -7.49 6.91
N ALA A 6 35.34 -7.65 6.81
CA ALA A 6 35.23 -7.29 6.07
C ALA A 6 34.09 -6.66 5.71
N ILE A 7 33.25 -7.06 5.28
CA ILE A 7 32.23 -6.49 4.91
C ILE A 7 31.24 -6.73 5.68
N PRO A 8 30.81 -5.94 6.17
CA PRO A 8 29.84 -6.04 6.94
C PRO A 8 28.76 -6.16 6.20
N PRO A 9 28.29 -6.87 6.25
CA PRO A 9 27.27 -7.06 5.63
C PRO A 9 26.28 -6.27 5.88
N LEU A 10 25.67 -6.18 5.56
CA LEU A 10 24.73 -5.53 5.66
C LEU A 10 24.27 -5.72 6.72
N PRO A 11 24.25 -5.86 7.19
CA PRO A 11 23.83 -5.98 8.06
C PRO A 11 23.25 -5.83 8.72
N ASP A 12 23.32 -5.70 8.97
CA ASP A 12 22.88 -5.54 9.87
C ASP A 12 21.92 -4.86 10.02
N ILE A 13 21.24 -5.01 9.65
CA ILE A 13 20.16 -4.45 9.64
C ILE A 13 19.39 -4.87 10.63
N PRO A 14 19.41 -5.40 11.28
CA PRO A 14 18.73 -5.85 12.16
C PRO A 14 17.86 -5.21 12.94
N ASP A 15 17.94 -5.19 14.04
CA ASP A 15 16.98 -4.70 14.94
C ASP A 15 16.59 -3.30 14.68
N LYS A 16 17.48 -2.51 14.19
CA LYS A 16 17.21 -1.10 13.98
C LYS A 16 16.31 -0.83 12.83
N VAL A 17 16.22 -1.77 11.93
CA VAL A 17 15.37 -1.56 10.78
C VAL A 17 14.27 -2.57 10.76
N THR A 18 14.07 -3.28 11.82
CA THR A 18 12.94 -4.17 11.93
C THR A 18 11.68 -3.35 12.02
N LEU A 19 10.68 -3.75 11.26
CA LEU A 19 9.39 -3.09 11.26
C LEU A 19 8.39 -3.97 11.98
N SER A 20 7.60 -3.36 12.84
CA SER A 20 6.67 -4.11 13.67
C SER A 20 5.35 -4.37 12.95
N ASP A 21 4.56 -5.26 13.52
CA ASP A 21 3.21 -5.52 12.98
C ASP A 21 2.35 -4.27 13.01
N ASP A 22 2.58 -3.39 13.98
CA ASP A 22 1.88 -2.12 14.05
C ASP A 22 2.12 -1.31 12.79
N HIS A 23 3.33 -1.37 12.25
CA HIS A 23 3.64 -0.66 11.03
C HIS A 23 2.84 -1.21 9.84
N GLN A 24 2.61 -2.52 9.79
CA GLN A 24 1.77 -3.08 8.72
C GLN A 24 0.36 -2.52 8.79
N MET A 25 -0.23 -2.51 9.98
CA MET A 25 -1.57 -1.97 10.17
C MET A 25 -1.63 -0.50 9.79
N ARG A 26 -0.62 0.26 10.19
CA ARG A 26 -0.58 1.69 9.87
C ARG A 26 -0.43 1.93 8.37
N VAL A 27 0.38 1.12 7.70
CA VAL A 27 0.51 1.23 6.25
C VAL A 27 -0.84 1.03 5.57
N LYS A 28 -1.58 0.02 5.99
CA LYS A 28 -2.90 -0.24 5.43
C LYS A 28 -3.85 0.93 5.71
N GLU A 29 -3.89 1.40 6.94
CA GLU A 29 -4.77 2.52 7.32
C GLU A 29 -4.46 3.76 6.51
N LEU A 30 -3.18 4.08 6.37
CA LEU A 30 -2.78 5.30 5.68
C LEU A 30 -3.01 5.18 4.18
N SER A 31 -2.80 4.01 3.60
CA SER A 31 -3.08 3.82 2.18
C SER A 31 -4.59 3.90 1.93
N GLU A 32 -5.40 3.42 2.85
CA GLU A 32 -6.85 3.52 2.76
C GLU A 32 -7.29 4.99 2.77
N LYS A 33 -6.55 5.85 3.46
CA LYS A 33 -6.80 7.28 3.46
C LYS A 33 -6.28 7.98 2.21
N GLY A 34 -5.59 7.26 1.35
CA GLY A 34 -5.14 7.81 0.09
C GLY A 34 -3.72 8.35 0.08
N PHE A 35 -2.95 8.10 1.12
CA PHE A 35 -1.57 8.59 1.15
C PHE A 35 -0.67 7.72 0.29
N SER A 36 0.28 8.36 -0.39
CA SER A 36 1.29 7.66 -1.19
C SER A 36 2.30 6.98 -0.27
N PRO A 37 3.05 6.00 -0.79
CA PRO A 37 4.08 5.35 0.02
C PRO A 37 5.10 6.33 0.62
N THR A 38 5.52 7.32 -0.13
CA THR A 38 6.46 8.32 0.35
C THR A 38 5.90 9.09 1.55
N ARG A 39 4.63 9.39 1.49
CA ARG A 39 3.98 10.12 2.57
C ARG A 39 3.79 9.23 3.79
N ILE A 40 3.44 7.97 3.57
CA ILE A 40 3.23 7.00 4.64
C ILE A 40 4.49 6.84 5.48
N VAL A 41 5.65 6.67 4.85
CA VAL A 41 6.88 6.47 5.61
C VAL A 41 7.26 7.70 6.43
N ARG A 42 6.88 8.88 5.98
CA ARG A 42 7.11 10.11 6.74
C ARG A 42 6.18 10.20 7.94
N ILE A 43 4.92 9.87 7.73
CA ILE A 43 3.91 9.93 8.79
C ILE A 43 4.26 8.97 9.92
N LEU A 44 4.83 7.82 9.59
CA LEU A 44 5.18 6.81 10.58
C LEU A 44 6.35 7.20 11.46
N GLY A 45 7.06 8.26 11.10
CA GLY A 45 8.18 8.73 11.92
C GLY A 45 9.36 7.80 11.94
N LEU A 46 9.57 7.07 10.87
CA LEU A 46 10.65 6.09 10.79
C LEU A 46 11.99 6.78 10.53
N SER A 47 13.08 6.11 10.89
CA SER A 47 14.41 6.57 10.55
C SER A 47 14.56 6.55 9.03
N ARG A 48 15.58 7.23 8.55
CA ARG A 48 15.82 7.31 7.11
C ARG A 48 16.00 5.93 6.49
N LEU A 49 16.75 5.08 7.16
CA LEU A 49 16.99 3.73 6.67
C LEU A 49 15.70 2.91 6.68
N GLN A 50 14.91 3.01 7.75
CA GLN A 50 13.63 2.33 7.82
C GLN A 50 12.69 2.80 6.74
N GLN A 51 12.69 4.10 6.43
CA GLN A 51 11.86 4.64 5.35
C GLN A 51 12.23 4.02 4.02
N GLN A 52 13.52 3.92 3.73
CA GLN A 52 13.98 3.34 2.47
C GLN A 52 13.61 1.88 2.38
N ILE A 53 13.80 1.14 3.45
CA ILE A 53 13.46 -0.28 3.45
C ILE A 53 11.97 -0.49 3.27
N LEU A 54 11.15 0.30 3.96
CA LEU A 54 9.71 0.17 3.83
C LEU A 54 9.24 0.50 2.41
N LEU A 55 9.81 1.54 1.80
CA LEU A 55 9.47 1.88 0.42
C LEU A 55 9.79 0.73 -0.53
N ILE A 56 10.93 0.10 -0.34
CA ILE A 56 11.30 -1.06 -1.18
C ILE A 56 10.32 -2.21 -0.95
N ARG A 57 9.97 -2.46 0.28
CA ARG A 57 9.07 -3.57 0.60
C ARG A 57 7.65 -3.34 0.08
N ILE A 58 7.17 -2.10 0.13
CA ILE A 58 5.87 -1.77 -0.43
C ILE A 58 5.85 -2.03 -1.94
N ASP A 59 7.00 -1.86 -2.58
CA ASP A 59 7.12 -2.06 -4.02
C ASP A 59 7.52 -3.48 -4.41
N THR A 60 7.65 -4.38 -3.47
CA THR A 60 8.09 -5.75 -3.71
C THR A 60 6.89 -6.69 -3.79
N PRO A 61 6.65 -7.32 -4.94
CA PRO A 61 5.51 -8.24 -5.09
C PRO A 61 5.56 -9.37 -4.05
N GLY A 62 4.43 -9.60 -3.39
CA GLY A 62 4.30 -10.67 -2.40
C GLY A 62 4.78 -10.31 -1.01
N ASP A 63 5.37 -9.14 -0.82
CA ASP A 63 5.80 -8.72 0.49
C ASP A 63 4.59 -8.31 1.33
N VAL A 64 4.63 -8.56 2.64
CA VAL A 64 3.51 -8.25 3.52
C VAL A 64 3.17 -6.76 3.53
N TYR A 65 4.16 -5.88 3.33
CA TYR A 65 3.91 -4.44 3.29
C TYR A 65 3.29 -4.03 1.96
N GLN A 66 3.62 -4.70 0.89
CA GLN A 66 2.93 -4.47 -0.37
C GLN A 66 1.47 -4.87 -0.24
N GLU A 67 1.21 -6.02 0.37
CA GLU A 67 -0.15 -6.48 0.57
C GLU A 67 -0.95 -5.54 1.47
N ALA A 68 -0.31 -5.03 2.52
CA ALA A 68 -0.96 -4.07 3.40
C ALA A 68 -1.31 -2.79 2.66
N TYR A 69 -0.37 -2.28 1.88
CA TYR A 69 -0.59 -1.07 1.10
C TYR A 69 -1.70 -1.26 0.07
N MET A 70 -1.64 -2.34 -0.69
CA MET A 70 -2.64 -2.63 -1.72
C MET A 70 -4.00 -2.90 -1.10
N GLY A 71 -4.03 -3.56 0.07
CA GLY A 71 -5.28 -3.76 0.78
C GLY A 71 -5.97 -2.46 1.14
N GLY A 72 -5.19 -1.47 1.55
CA GLY A 72 -5.73 -0.15 1.82
C GLY A 72 -6.23 0.56 0.58
N VAL A 73 -5.47 0.45 -0.52
CA VAL A 73 -5.88 1.03 -1.80
C VAL A 73 -7.21 0.44 -2.26
N LEU A 74 -7.33 -0.89 -2.20
CA LEU A 74 -8.56 -1.56 -2.62
C LEU A 74 -9.73 -1.19 -1.73
N ALA A 75 -9.51 -1.10 -0.41
CA ALA A 75 -10.56 -0.71 0.51
C ALA A 75 -11.07 0.70 0.20
N ARG A 76 -10.15 1.61 -0.13
CA ARG A 76 -10.54 2.97 -0.51
C ARG A 76 -11.35 2.97 -1.79
N GLN A 77 -10.94 2.17 -2.78
CA GLN A 77 -11.66 2.08 -4.04
C GLN A 77 -13.07 1.53 -3.83
N GLU A 78 -13.22 0.54 -2.97
CA GLU A 78 -14.53 0.00 -2.63
C GLU A 78 -15.43 1.03 -1.98
N GLN A 79 -14.88 1.82 -1.06
CA GLN A 79 -15.64 2.87 -0.40
C GLN A 79 -16.12 3.93 -1.40
N MET A 80 -15.26 4.30 -2.33
CA MET A 80 -15.64 5.26 -3.36
C MET A 80 -16.70 4.68 -4.30
N LEU A 81 -16.57 3.39 -4.61
CA LEU A 81 -17.54 2.70 -5.43
C LEU A 81 -18.91 2.68 -4.76
N ASP A 82 -18.93 2.42 -3.45
CA ASP A 82 -20.18 2.41 -2.69
C ASP A 82 -20.85 3.78 -2.71
N LYS A 83 -20.07 4.85 -2.56
CA LYS A 83 -20.62 6.19 -2.61
C LYS A 83 -21.21 6.52 -3.98
N LEU A 84 -20.53 6.11 -5.04
CA LEU A 84 -21.05 6.30 -6.39
C LEU A 84 -22.32 5.50 -6.61
N LYS A 85 -22.36 4.29 -6.05
CA LYS A 85 -23.54 3.44 -6.16
C LYS A 85 -24.74 4.11 -5.49
N GLU A 86 -24.55 4.67 -4.31
CA GLU A 86 -25.63 5.38 -3.60
C GLU A 86 -26.16 6.54 -4.43
N ARG A 87 -25.26 7.31 -5.02
CA ARG A 87 -25.67 8.45 -5.85
C ARG A 87 -26.38 7.98 -7.11
N ALA A 88 -25.89 6.88 -7.71
CA ALA A 88 -26.53 6.33 -8.91
C ALA A 88 -27.95 5.86 -8.60
N LEU A 89 -28.19 5.32 -7.42
CA LEU A 89 -29.52 4.87 -7.03
C LEU A 89 -30.51 6.03 -6.90
N THR A 90 -30.03 7.25 -6.73
CA THR A 90 -30.91 8.43 -6.69
C THR A 90 -31.19 9.00 -8.08
N GLY A 91 -30.68 8.35 -9.12
CA GLY A 91 -31.00 8.77 -10.50
C GLY A 91 -30.04 9.76 -11.12
N ASP A 92 -28.87 9.98 -10.51
CA ASP A 92 -27.86 10.89 -11.06
C ASP A 92 -27.15 10.20 -12.25
N PRO A 93 -27.37 10.66 -13.51
CA PRO A 93 -26.78 9.98 -14.67
C PRO A 93 -25.25 10.03 -14.67
N ASP A 94 -24.67 11.11 -14.18
CA ASP A 94 -23.21 11.22 -14.13
C ASP A 94 -22.64 10.22 -13.13
N ALA A 95 -23.35 10.00 -12.02
CA ALA A 95 -22.93 9.03 -11.03
C ALA A 95 -23.03 7.61 -11.57
N VAL A 96 -24.04 7.31 -12.38
CA VAL A 96 -24.19 6.00 -13.00
C VAL A 96 -22.98 5.71 -13.90
N LYS A 97 -22.60 6.68 -14.71
CA LYS A 97 -21.47 6.51 -15.60
C LYS A 97 -20.16 6.37 -14.81
N ALA A 98 -19.98 7.23 -13.82
CA ALA A 98 -18.78 7.19 -12.99
C ALA A 98 -18.67 5.87 -12.22
N PHE A 99 -19.80 5.36 -11.72
CA PHE A 99 -19.84 4.08 -11.04
C PHE A 99 -19.36 2.95 -11.95
N GLN A 100 -19.84 2.93 -13.19
CA GLN A 100 -19.48 1.91 -14.13
C GLN A 100 -18.00 1.96 -14.47
N GLU A 101 -17.48 3.17 -14.72
CA GLU A 101 -16.07 3.35 -15.02
C GLU A 101 -15.17 2.95 -13.86
N TYR A 102 -15.57 3.32 -12.65
CA TYR A 102 -14.79 3.00 -11.47
C TYR A 102 -14.78 1.50 -11.20
N LYS A 103 -15.93 0.86 -11.38
CA LYS A 103 -16.07 -0.57 -11.22
C LYS A 103 -15.17 -1.33 -12.20
N ASN A 104 -15.13 -0.86 -13.45
CA ASN A 104 -14.27 -1.47 -14.46
C ASN A 104 -12.79 -1.31 -14.12
N ALA A 105 -12.42 -0.13 -13.64
CA ALA A 105 -11.03 0.13 -13.26
C ALA A 105 -10.60 -0.73 -12.07
N LEU A 106 -11.49 -0.91 -11.10
CA LEU A 106 -11.21 -1.77 -9.95
C LEU A 106 -11.01 -3.21 -10.38
N HIS A 107 -11.89 -3.70 -11.26
CA HIS A 107 -11.79 -5.06 -11.76
C HIS A 107 -10.46 -5.28 -12.49
N GLU A 108 -10.06 -4.30 -13.30
CA GLU A 108 -8.80 -4.36 -14.02
C GLU A 108 -7.61 -4.40 -13.06
N SER A 109 -7.66 -3.58 -12.03
CA SER A 109 -6.60 -3.55 -11.02
C SER A 109 -6.46 -4.87 -10.29
N GLU A 110 -7.59 -5.46 -9.91
CA GLU A 110 -7.61 -6.75 -9.23
C GLU A 110 -7.03 -7.85 -10.11
N LEU A 111 -7.39 -7.83 -11.38
CA LEU A 111 -6.90 -8.82 -12.33
C LEU A 111 -5.40 -8.70 -12.49
N ARG A 112 -4.91 -7.49 -12.62
CA ARG A 112 -3.49 -7.23 -12.76
C ARG A 112 -2.71 -7.72 -11.54
N TYR A 113 -3.26 -7.47 -10.36
CA TYR A 113 -2.63 -7.90 -9.12
C TYR A 113 -2.56 -9.42 -9.03
N LYS A 114 -3.64 -10.10 -9.39
CA LYS A 114 -3.70 -11.55 -9.35
C LYS A 114 -2.72 -12.19 -10.33
N LEU A 115 -2.58 -11.59 -11.50
CA LEU A 115 -1.75 -12.18 -12.55
C LEU A 115 -0.28 -11.82 -12.41
N PHE A 116 0.02 -10.61 -11.98
CA PHE A 116 1.39 -10.08 -12.00
C PHE A 116 1.90 -9.61 -10.65
N GLY A 117 1.05 -9.55 -9.64
CA GLY A 117 1.46 -9.09 -8.32
C GLY A 117 1.68 -7.59 -8.23
N VAL A 118 1.16 -6.83 -9.19
CA VAL A 118 1.34 -5.38 -9.19
C VAL A 118 0.01 -4.64 -9.39
#